data_e372ca00b09b8ca909dd8d39f0e1d4de
#
_entry.id   e372ca00b09b8ca909dd8d39f0e1d4de
#
_cell.length_a   1.000
_cell.length_b   1.000
_cell.length_c   1.000
_cell.angle_alpha   90.00
_cell.angle_beta   90.00
_cell.angle_gamma   90.00
#
_symmetry.space_group_name_H-M   'P 1'
#
loop_
_entity.id
_entity.type
_entity.pdbx_description
1 polymer ?
#
loop_
_entity_poly.entity_id
_entity_poly.type
_entity_poly.pdbx_seq_one_letter_code
_entity_poly.pdbx_strand_id
1 'polypeptide(L)'
;MTRKQFQSVLSVAMMAMLALSMAACGNKTGEGSTNGDSLSVSTAQAPSDSQHSAEFITLRVDTIYQLRNNERCCSERYMALYNKAQKISEEDGTLFIDSDHWIAGQDMDEEWSYELMSVTNITDSTAQATMNIHNYSDQKVVLDLVFERGTWYVDNFHFFFEGSDYDGDGNSIPGSEGMKETDEVKEMQNYIQQVADRESQEAEAAIDIPRGQSRVDAALKAARKRVDAATGN
;
A
#
# COMPACT_ATOMS: atom_id res chain seq x y z
N MET A 1 -36.48 -8.12 12.59
CA MET A 1 -36.98 -6.96 11.82
C MET A 1 -36.21 -6.87 10.51
N THR A 2 -36.88 -6.64 9.42
CA THR A 2 -36.57 -6.99 8.04
C THR A 2 -35.50 -6.12 7.37
N ARG A 3 -34.49 -6.78 6.82
CA ARG A 3 -33.56 -6.27 5.79
C ARG A 3 -34.33 -5.98 4.48
N LYS A 4 -34.79 -4.78 4.27
CA LYS A 4 -35.20 -4.23 2.97
C LYS A 4 -35.59 -2.77 3.17
N GLN A 5 -34.69 -1.86 2.83
CA GLN A 5 -34.92 -0.50 2.35
C GLN A 5 -33.65 0.37 2.56
N PHE A 6 -32.61 0.10 1.81
CA PHE A 6 -31.57 1.10 1.50
C PHE A 6 -30.93 0.78 0.13
N GLN A 7 -31.76 0.58 -0.85
CA GLN A 7 -31.36 0.59 -2.25
C GLN A 7 -32.39 1.45 -3.00
N SER A 8 -32.15 2.71 -3.08
CA SER A 8 -32.75 3.57 -4.11
C SER A 8 -32.52 5.05 -3.74
N VAL A 9 -31.35 5.59 -3.93
CA VAL A 9 -31.09 7.00 -4.24
C VAL A 9 -29.61 7.19 -4.65
N LEU A 10 -29.11 6.47 -5.63
CA LEU A 10 -27.82 6.82 -6.23
C LEU A 10 -27.78 6.39 -7.69
N SER A 11 -28.68 6.92 -8.47
CA SER A 11 -28.65 6.76 -9.92
C SER A 11 -29.41 7.92 -10.57
N VAL A 12 -28.86 9.11 -10.56
CA VAL A 12 -29.14 10.22 -11.49
C VAL A 12 -28.18 11.37 -11.16
N ALA A 13 -26.94 11.32 -11.58
CA ALA A 13 -26.08 12.48 -11.78
C ALA A 13 -24.74 12.10 -12.44
N MET A 14 -24.78 11.33 -13.54
CA MET A 14 -23.57 11.07 -14.32
C MET A 14 -23.91 10.94 -15.81
N MET A 15 -24.58 11.96 -16.35
CA MET A 15 -24.71 12.14 -17.80
C MET A 15 -25.00 13.60 -18.10
N ALA A 16 -23.96 14.42 -18.15
CA ALA A 16 -23.95 15.68 -18.87
C ALA A 16 -22.57 16.34 -18.78
N MET A 17 -21.62 15.93 -19.61
CA MET A 17 -20.53 16.77 -20.11
C MET A 17 -19.70 16.00 -21.15
N LEU A 18 -20.33 15.77 -22.28
CA LEU A 18 -19.63 15.38 -23.51
C LEU A 18 -20.38 16.02 -24.68
N ALA A 19 -20.08 17.27 -24.93
CA ALA A 19 -20.22 17.94 -26.25
C ALA A 19 -19.79 19.41 -26.09
N LEU A 20 -18.67 19.79 -26.62
CA LEU A 20 -18.43 21.02 -27.40
C LEU A 20 -16.93 21.28 -27.48
N SER A 21 -16.33 20.89 -28.57
CA SER A 21 -15.31 21.71 -29.24
C SER A 21 -14.87 21.05 -30.55
N MET A 22 -15.63 21.30 -31.59
CA MET A 22 -15.14 21.32 -32.96
C MET A 22 -15.61 22.62 -33.59
N ALA A 23 -14.65 23.49 -33.90
CA ALA A 23 -14.62 24.57 -34.87
C ALA A 23 -13.47 25.53 -34.48
N ALA A 24 -12.58 25.97 -35.31
CA ALA A 24 -12.50 26.07 -36.76
C ALA A 24 -11.05 26.40 -37.11
N CYS A 25 -10.52 25.73 -38.11
CA CYS A 25 -9.43 26.24 -38.92
C CYS A 25 -9.98 27.39 -39.82
N GLY A 26 -9.35 28.53 -39.74
CA GLY A 26 -9.64 29.68 -40.60
C GLY A 26 -8.37 30.43 -40.94
N ASN A 27 -7.75 30.07 -42.05
CA ASN A 27 -6.62 30.75 -42.66
C ASN A 27 -7.11 32.05 -43.33
N LYS A 28 -6.50 33.21 -43.00
CA LYS A 28 -6.51 34.39 -43.91
C LYS A 28 -5.28 35.27 -43.69
N THR A 29 -4.48 35.32 -44.71
CA THR A 29 -3.43 36.30 -45.01
C THR A 29 -3.99 37.73 -45.05
N GLY A 30 -3.20 38.70 -44.49
CA GLY A 30 -3.43 40.14 -44.63
C GLY A 30 -2.34 40.95 -43.95
N GLU A 31 -1.46 41.55 -44.74
CA GLU A 31 -0.41 42.51 -44.36
C GLU A 31 -1.00 43.79 -43.75
N GLY A 32 -0.27 44.39 -42.78
CA GLY A 32 -0.54 45.77 -42.34
C GLY A 32 0.12 46.13 -41.02
N SER A 33 1.20 46.81 -41.12
CA SER A 33 2.05 47.58 -40.21
C SER A 33 1.39 48.28 -39.01
N THR A 34 2.20 48.37 -37.93
CA THR A 34 2.48 49.41 -36.94
C THR A 34 1.93 49.26 -35.53
N ASN A 35 2.93 49.34 -34.63
CA ASN A 35 2.95 49.89 -33.26
C ASN A 35 2.29 49.11 -32.12
N GLY A 36 3.18 48.53 -31.33
CA GLY A 36 3.39 48.75 -29.88
C GLY A 36 2.19 48.63 -28.97
N ASP A 37 1.96 47.43 -28.46
CA ASP A 37 1.64 47.30 -27.04
C ASP A 37 2.00 45.87 -26.61
N SER A 38 2.92 45.72 -25.68
CA SER A 38 3.29 44.44 -25.11
C SER A 38 2.16 43.96 -24.21
N LEU A 39 1.15 43.35 -24.79
CA LEU A 39 0.26 42.48 -24.04
C LEU A 39 1.04 41.18 -23.76
N SER A 40 1.51 41.08 -22.56
CA SER A 40 1.95 39.81 -22.00
C SER A 40 0.84 38.79 -22.18
N VAL A 41 0.98 37.99 -23.21
CA VAL A 41 0.17 36.77 -23.38
C VAL A 41 0.56 35.92 -22.17
N SER A 42 -0.34 35.92 -21.17
CA SER A 42 -0.32 34.93 -20.11
C SER A 42 -0.39 33.56 -20.81
N THR A 43 0.75 32.95 -20.93
CA THR A 43 0.85 31.56 -21.40
C THR A 43 -0.04 30.77 -20.46
N ALA A 44 -1.17 30.26 -20.97
CA ALA A 44 -2.00 29.34 -20.24
C ALA A 44 -1.09 28.18 -19.82
N GLN A 45 -0.82 28.13 -18.51
CA GLN A 45 -0.03 27.09 -17.88
C GLN A 45 -0.69 25.75 -18.19
N ALA A 46 0.10 24.79 -18.62
CA ALA A 46 -0.38 23.49 -19.06
C ALA A 46 -1.15 22.77 -17.95
N PRO A 47 -2.13 21.89 -18.29
CA PRO A 47 -2.97 21.19 -17.30
C PRO A 47 -2.22 20.26 -16.33
N SER A 48 -0.90 20.12 -16.46
CA SER A 48 -0.07 19.26 -15.60
C SER A 48 0.09 19.76 -14.17
N ASP A 49 0.01 21.07 -13.91
CA ASP A 49 0.21 21.62 -12.57
C ASP A 49 -0.97 21.37 -11.62
N SER A 50 -2.16 21.10 -12.14
CA SER A 50 -3.34 20.89 -11.29
C SER A 50 -3.33 19.55 -10.55
N GLN A 51 -2.72 18.50 -11.11
CA GLN A 51 -2.71 17.16 -10.49
C GLN A 51 -1.72 17.04 -9.33
N HIS A 52 -0.77 17.97 -9.24
CA HIS A 52 0.22 18.05 -8.16
C HIS A 52 -0.14 19.14 -7.14
N SER A 53 -1.35 19.71 -7.21
CA SER A 53 -1.82 20.64 -6.19
C SER A 53 -2.27 19.92 -4.92
N ALA A 54 -2.14 20.56 -3.77
CA ALA A 54 -2.60 20.02 -2.50
C ALA A 54 -4.12 19.71 -2.53
N GLU A 55 -4.90 20.55 -3.22
CA GLU A 55 -6.34 20.36 -3.38
C GLU A 55 -6.68 19.10 -4.18
N PHE A 56 -5.95 18.83 -5.28
CA PHE A 56 -6.17 17.61 -6.06
C PHE A 56 -5.81 16.38 -5.25
N ILE A 57 -4.66 16.41 -4.55
CA ILE A 57 -4.22 15.29 -3.70
C ILE A 57 -5.23 15.08 -2.56
N THR A 58 -5.76 16.13 -1.94
CA THR A 58 -6.81 16.06 -0.91
C THR A 58 -8.04 15.29 -1.42
N LEU A 59 -8.57 15.67 -2.58
CA LEU A 59 -9.73 14.99 -3.19
C LEU A 59 -9.42 13.52 -3.55
N ARG A 60 -8.18 13.26 -3.98
CA ARG A 60 -7.76 11.90 -4.29
C ARG A 60 -7.63 11.04 -3.05
N VAL A 61 -7.06 11.55 -1.95
CA VAL A 61 -6.97 10.84 -0.66
C VAL A 61 -8.36 10.55 -0.10
N ASP A 62 -9.29 11.51 -0.17
CA ASP A 62 -10.68 11.26 0.22
C ASP A 62 -11.30 10.12 -0.60
N THR A 63 -11.11 10.12 -1.92
CA THR A 63 -11.56 9.03 -2.80
C THR A 63 -10.94 7.68 -2.41
N ILE A 64 -9.65 7.65 -2.06
CA ILE A 64 -8.93 6.46 -1.61
C ILE A 64 -9.58 5.89 -0.35
N TYR A 65 -9.85 6.73 0.65
CA TYR A 65 -10.48 6.31 1.90
C TYR A 65 -11.95 5.91 1.75
N GLN A 66 -12.67 6.48 0.78
CA GLN A 66 -14.01 6.02 0.42
C GLN A 66 -14.00 4.63 -0.21
N LEU A 67 -12.99 4.32 -1.02
CA LEU A 67 -12.85 3.03 -1.71
C LEU A 67 -12.26 1.93 -0.82
N ARG A 68 -11.24 2.23 -0.04
CA ARG A 68 -10.52 1.29 0.83
C ARG A 68 -10.20 -0.02 0.13
N ASN A 69 -9.59 0.08 -1.04
CA ASN A 69 -9.32 -1.07 -1.89
C ASN A 69 -7.87 -1.04 -2.36
N ASN A 70 -7.08 -2.02 -1.95
CA ASN A 70 -5.64 -2.08 -2.20
C ASN A 70 -5.31 -2.03 -3.70
N GLU A 71 -5.97 -2.85 -4.52
CA GLU A 71 -5.69 -2.94 -5.95
C GLU A 71 -5.94 -1.62 -6.71
N ARG A 72 -6.87 -0.79 -6.21
CA ARG A 72 -7.28 0.47 -6.83
C ARG A 72 -6.60 1.70 -6.24
N CYS A 73 -6.10 1.57 -5.02
CA CYS A 73 -5.65 2.69 -4.21
C CYS A 73 -4.16 2.65 -3.89
N CYS A 74 -3.53 1.47 -3.91
CA CYS A 74 -2.10 1.33 -3.63
C CYS A 74 -1.25 1.26 -4.90
N SER A 75 0.02 1.62 -4.77
CA SER A 75 1.01 1.61 -5.85
C SER A 75 1.33 0.20 -6.33
N GLU A 76 1.91 0.09 -7.53
CA GLU A 76 2.38 -1.20 -8.03
C GLU A 76 3.47 -1.80 -7.13
N ARG A 77 4.36 -0.95 -6.60
CA ARG A 77 5.43 -1.37 -5.69
C ARG A 77 4.87 -1.93 -4.39
N TYR A 78 3.94 -1.20 -3.76
CA TYR A 78 3.30 -1.64 -2.54
C TYR A 78 2.56 -2.97 -2.75
N MET A 79 1.76 -3.08 -3.82
CA MET A 79 0.99 -4.28 -4.14
C MET A 79 1.87 -5.50 -4.43
N ALA A 80 3.01 -5.30 -5.11
CA ALA A 80 3.94 -6.39 -5.36
C ALA A 80 4.53 -6.94 -4.04
N LEU A 81 4.86 -6.06 -3.10
CA LEU A 81 5.39 -6.43 -1.79
C LEU A 81 4.31 -7.08 -0.93
N TYR A 82 3.12 -6.48 -0.86
CA TYR A 82 1.97 -6.98 -0.13
C TYR A 82 1.59 -8.40 -0.58
N ASN A 83 1.42 -8.61 -1.88
CA ASN A 83 1.08 -9.92 -2.44
C ASN A 83 2.16 -10.97 -2.18
N LYS A 84 3.44 -10.55 -2.17
CA LYS A 84 4.54 -11.47 -1.82
C LYS A 84 4.49 -11.87 -0.35
N ALA A 85 4.32 -10.93 0.55
CA ALA A 85 4.19 -11.19 1.99
C ALA A 85 2.95 -12.06 2.30
N GLN A 86 1.82 -11.74 1.68
CA GLN A 86 0.58 -12.51 1.80
C GLN A 86 0.77 -13.97 1.35
N LYS A 87 1.38 -14.18 0.19
CA LYS A 87 1.64 -15.52 -0.32
C LYS A 87 2.54 -16.33 0.62
N ILE A 88 3.61 -15.73 1.14
CA ILE A 88 4.49 -16.37 2.13
C ILE A 88 3.71 -16.72 3.41
N SER A 89 2.87 -15.81 3.88
CA SER A 89 2.02 -16.01 5.06
C SER A 89 1.06 -17.21 4.88
N GLU A 90 0.44 -17.34 3.71
CA GLU A 90 -0.44 -18.46 3.38
C GLU A 90 0.33 -19.80 3.32
N GLU A 91 1.54 -19.81 2.73
CA GLU A 91 2.38 -21.00 2.60
C GLU A 91 2.97 -21.43 3.96
N ASP A 92 3.30 -20.48 4.83
CA ASP A 92 3.89 -20.71 6.14
C ASP A 92 2.84 -20.96 7.23
N GLY A 93 1.56 -20.69 6.95
CA GLY A 93 0.46 -20.82 7.90
C GLY A 93 0.53 -19.81 9.04
N THR A 94 1.26 -18.71 8.85
CA THR A 94 1.37 -17.60 9.79
C THR A 94 0.48 -16.44 9.36
N LEU A 95 0.04 -15.63 10.31
CA LEU A 95 -0.68 -14.39 10.00
C LEU A 95 0.34 -13.25 9.94
N PHE A 96 0.58 -12.70 8.76
CA PHE A 96 1.53 -11.60 8.56
C PHE A 96 0.93 -10.25 8.95
N ILE A 97 -0.28 -9.94 8.48
CA ILE A 97 -1.02 -8.73 8.81
C ILE A 97 -2.28 -9.14 9.58
N ASP A 98 -2.38 -8.71 10.83
CA ASP A 98 -3.52 -8.96 11.72
C ASP A 98 -4.45 -7.73 11.83
N SER A 99 -4.17 -6.68 11.06
CA SER A 99 -4.94 -5.44 11.07
C SER A 99 -5.22 -4.94 9.65
N ASP A 100 -6.35 -4.28 9.47
CA ASP A 100 -6.69 -3.57 8.25
C ASP A 100 -6.11 -2.15 8.31
N HIS A 101 -5.18 -1.85 7.42
CA HIS A 101 -4.50 -0.55 7.36
C HIS A 101 -5.45 0.61 7.04
N TRP A 102 -6.59 0.36 6.40
CA TRP A 102 -7.56 1.41 6.08
C TRP A 102 -8.33 1.92 7.30
N ILE A 103 -8.50 1.06 8.30
CA ILE A 103 -9.21 1.38 9.53
C ILE A 103 -8.28 1.52 10.74
N ALA A 104 -6.98 1.28 10.54
CA ALA A 104 -5.97 1.27 11.60
C ALA A 104 -6.33 0.34 12.78
N GLY A 105 -6.83 -0.88 12.48
CA GLY A 105 -7.26 -1.82 13.49
C GLY A 105 -7.73 -3.16 12.91
N GLN A 106 -8.07 -4.11 13.78
CA GLN A 106 -8.59 -5.43 13.37
C GLN A 106 -10.08 -5.37 13.03
N ASP A 107 -10.85 -4.68 13.86
CA ASP A 107 -12.28 -4.50 13.71
C ASP A 107 -12.62 -3.02 13.52
N MET A 108 -13.72 -2.76 12.81
CA MET A 108 -14.21 -1.41 12.57
C MET A 108 -15.22 -1.05 13.65
N ASP A 109 -14.99 0.07 14.34
CA ASP A 109 -15.94 0.70 15.25
C ASP A 109 -17.19 1.19 14.50
N GLU A 110 -18.34 1.22 15.18
CA GLU A 110 -19.57 1.81 14.65
C GLU A 110 -19.43 3.32 14.37
N GLU A 111 -18.58 4.01 15.13
CA GLU A 111 -18.28 5.44 14.99
C GLU A 111 -17.02 5.70 14.13
N TRP A 112 -16.51 4.68 13.42
CA TRP A 112 -15.32 4.84 12.58
C TRP A 112 -15.43 6.03 11.63
N SER A 113 -14.37 6.84 11.61
CA SER A 113 -14.26 7.99 10.74
C SER A 113 -12.81 8.31 10.41
N TYR A 114 -12.59 9.16 9.41
CA TYR A 114 -11.27 9.66 9.06
C TYR A 114 -11.32 11.16 8.76
N GLU A 115 -10.19 11.82 9.00
CA GLU A 115 -9.99 13.22 8.68
C GLU A 115 -8.60 13.41 8.04
N LEU A 116 -8.54 14.09 6.90
CA LEU A 116 -7.27 14.50 6.29
C LEU A 116 -6.79 15.79 6.98
N MET A 117 -5.69 15.68 7.72
CA MET A 117 -5.11 16.78 8.48
C MET A 117 -4.24 17.70 7.62
N SER A 118 -3.44 17.11 6.72
CA SER A 118 -2.53 17.87 5.85
C SER A 118 -2.02 17.06 4.68
N VAL A 119 -1.64 17.77 3.61
CA VAL A 119 -0.84 17.24 2.50
C VAL A 119 0.46 18.03 2.45
N THR A 120 1.58 17.34 2.45
CA THR A 120 2.94 17.92 2.54
C THR A 120 3.92 17.24 1.60
N ASN A 121 5.14 17.74 1.51
CA ASN A 121 6.25 17.14 0.75
C ASN A 121 5.90 16.84 -0.71
N ILE A 122 5.08 17.71 -1.33
CA ILE A 122 4.62 17.54 -2.71
C ILE A 122 5.78 17.78 -3.67
N THR A 123 6.02 16.80 -4.53
CA THR A 123 6.95 16.87 -5.68
C THR A 123 6.23 16.41 -6.95
N ASP A 124 6.93 16.28 -8.06
CA ASP A 124 6.37 15.75 -9.31
C ASP A 124 5.98 14.27 -9.23
N SER A 125 6.50 13.53 -8.26
CA SER A 125 6.30 12.07 -8.17
C SER A 125 5.91 11.58 -6.78
N THR A 126 6.07 12.37 -5.73
CA THR A 126 5.80 11.97 -4.35
C THR A 126 5.06 13.06 -3.57
N ALA A 127 4.28 12.65 -2.58
CA ALA A 127 3.66 13.51 -1.59
C ALA A 127 3.44 12.74 -0.30
N GLN A 128 3.11 13.44 0.79
CA GLN A 128 2.67 12.82 2.03
C GLN A 128 1.31 13.38 2.44
N ALA A 129 0.43 12.49 2.92
CA ALA A 129 -0.85 12.87 3.51
C ALA A 129 -0.90 12.40 4.97
N THR A 130 -1.20 13.31 5.89
CA THR A 130 -1.41 12.98 7.31
C THR A 130 -2.90 12.86 7.57
N MET A 131 -3.31 11.71 8.09
CA MET A 131 -4.67 11.37 8.44
C MET A 131 -4.82 11.27 9.96
N ASN A 132 -5.98 11.61 10.47
CA ASN A 132 -6.48 11.14 11.76
C ASN A 132 -7.57 10.10 11.50
N ILE A 133 -7.39 8.88 11.99
CA ILE A 133 -8.38 7.81 11.89
C ILE A 133 -8.93 7.56 13.28
N HIS A 134 -10.24 7.69 13.41
CA HIS A 134 -10.95 7.30 14.62
C HIS A 134 -11.48 5.88 14.44
N ASN A 135 -10.94 4.96 15.26
CA ASN A 135 -11.40 3.57 15.34
C ASN A 135 -11.18 3.10 16.79
N TYR A 136 -12.22 3.19 17.62
CA TYR A 136 -12.18 3.10 19.10
C TYR A 136 -11.35 4.20 19.79
N SER A 137 -10.32 4.70 19.12
CA SER A 137 -9.50 5.83 19.54
C SER A 137 -8.92 6.55 18.33
N ASP A 138 -8.48 7.79 18.53
CA ASP A 138 -7.81 8.55 17.47
C ASP A 138 -6.40 8.02 17.23
N GLN A 139 -6.09 7.78 15.97
CA GLN A 139 -4.79 7.30 15.54
C GLN A 139 -4.27 8.14 14.36
N LYS A 140 -3.04 8.62 14.50
CA LYS A 140 -2.35 9.32 13.41
C LYS A 140 -1.81 8.29 12.42
N VAL A 141 -2.15 8.48 11.14
CA VAL A 141 -1.59 7.71 10.02
C VAL A 141 -0.96 8.68 9.02
N VAL A 142 0.24 8.40 8.55
CA VAL A 142 0.87 9.13 7.45
C VAL A 142 0.95 8.20 6.24
N LEU A 143 0.45 8.68 5.11
CA LEU A 143 0.51 7.98 3.84
C LEU A 143 1.67 8.55 3.03
N ASP A 144 2.58 7.71 2.57
CA ASP A 144 3.43 8.08 1.45
C ASP A 144 2.66 7.86 0.16
N LEU A 145 2.62 8.88 -0.67
CA LEU A 145 1.92 8.87 -1.94
C LEU A 145 2.92 8.92 -3.09
N VAL A 146 2.63 8.18 -4.16
CA VAL A 146 3.39 8.21 -5.40
C VAL A 146 2.46 8.54 -6.57
N PHE A 147 2.96 9.38 -7.50
CA PHE A 147 2.25 9.70 -8.73
C PHE A 147 2.64 8.72 -9.83
N GLU A 148 1.72 7.84 -10.18
CA GLU A 148 1.88 6.88 -11.26
C GLU A 148 0.57 6.71 -12.04
N ARG A 149 0.63 6.24 -13.28
CA ARG A 149 -0.57 6.00 -14.12
C ARG A 149 -1.52 7.20 -14.20
N GLY A 150 -0.97 8.44 -14.06
CA GLY A 150 -1.71 9.69 -14.16
C GLY A 150 -2.54 10.10 -12.93
N THR A 151 -2.30 9.48 -11.75
CA THR A 151 -2.92 9.85 -10.47
C THR A 151 -2.06 9.43 -9.28
N TRP A 152 -2.51 9.74 -8.05
CA TRP A 152 -1.82 9.42 -6.81
C TRP A 152 -2.30 8.10 -6.25
N TYR A 153 -1.35 7.29 -5.74
CA TYR A 153 -1.56 6.00 -5.08
C TYR A 153 -0.81 5.98 -3.74
N VAL A 154 -1.31 5.22 -2.78
CA VAL A 154 -0.61 4.98 -1.52
C VAL A 154 0.54 4.02 -1.78
N ASP A 155 1.74 4.42 -1.38
CA ASP A 155 2.96 3.64 -1.53
C ASP A 155 3.48 3.10 -0.19
N ASN A 156 3.04 3.67 0.92
CA ASN A 156 3.29 3.18 2.28
C ASN A 156 2.29 3.75 3.28
N PHE A 157 2.09 3.03 4.39
CA PHE A 157 1.34 3.45 5.56
C PHE A 157 2.29 3.50 6.77
N HIS A 158 2.25 4.62 7.50
CA HIS A 158 2.95 4.81 8.76
C HIS A 158 1.93 5.04 9.87
N PHE A 159 1.88 4.13 10.82
CA PHE A 159 0.98 4.22 11.97
C PHE A 159 1.74 4.74 13.17
N PHE A 160 1.15 5.70 13.90
CA PHE A 160 1.73 6.28 15.10
C PHE A 160 0.82 6.00 16.29
N PHE A 161 1.37 5.35 17.31
CA PHE A 161 0.63 4.97 18.52
C PHE A 161 1.50 5.19 19.77
N GLU A 162 0.84 5.40 20.91
CA GLU A 162 1.55 5.41 22.17
C GLU A 162 1.82 3.97 22.60
N GLY A 163 3.06 3.69 22.99
CA GLY A 163 3.46 2.35 23.36
C GLY A 163 4.80 2.31 24.06
N SER A 164 5.16 1.11 24.53
CA SER A 164 6.45 0.80 25.13
C SER A 164 7.15 -0.27 24.32
N ASP A 165 8.46 -0.38 24.42
CA ASP A 165 9.19 -1.54 23.93
C ASP A 165 9.04 -2.68 24.96
N TYR A 166 9.15 -3.91 24.47
CA TYR A 166 9.04 -5.11 25.28
C TYR A 166 10.34 -5.93 25.18
N ASP A 167 10.74 -6.56 26.27
CA ASP A 167 11.86 -7.51 26.28
C ASP A 167 11.47 -8.87 25.67
N GLY A 168 12.44 -9.80 25.58
CA GLY A 168 12.20 -11.13 25.02
C GLY A 168 11.22 -12.00 25.84
N ASP A 169 10.89 -11.58 27.06
CA ASP A 169 9.94 -12.25 27.95
C ASP A 169 8.56 -11.55 27.94
N GLY A 170 8.39 -10.51 27.11
CA GLY A 170 7.15 -9.76 26.97
C GLY A 170 6.87 -8.74 28.06
N ASN A 171 7.87 -8.35 28.86
CA ASN A 171 7.73 -7.28 29.84
C ASN A 171 8.06 -5.92 29.21
N SER A 172 7.28 -4.89 29.56
CA SER A 172 7.57 -3.52 29.13
C SER A 172 8.94 -3.07 29.67
N ILE A 173 9.75 -2.52 28.78
CA ILE A 173 11.06 -1.95 29.12
C ILE A 173 10.85 -0.57 29.75
N PRO A 174 11.16 -0.36 31.05
CA PRO A 174 10.96 0.93 31.71
C PRO A 174 11.70 2.07 30.99
N GLY A 175 11.02 3.20 30.75
CA GLY A 175 11.58 4.38 30.07
C GLY A 175 11.56 4.29 28.54
N SER A 176 10.93 3.27 27.96
CA SER A 176 10.71 3.15 26.52
C SER A 176 9.35 3.66 26.08
N GLU A 177 8.55 4.18 27.02
CA GLU A 177 7.22 4.74 26.74
C GLU A 177 7.33 5.94 25.80
N GLY A 178 6.41 6.03 24.85
CA GLY A 178 6.34 7.16 23.92
C GLY A 178 5.64 6.84 22.61
N MET A 179 5.74 7.78 21.69
CA MET A 179 5.20 7.61 20.36
C MET A 179 6.06 6.61 19.59
N LYS A 180 5.44 5.54 19.15
CA LYS A 180 6.02 4.52 18.26
C LYS A 180 5.50 4.70 16.86
N GLU A 181 6.28 4.24 15.90
CA GLU A 181 5.93 4.23 14.49
C GLU A 181 6.03 2.80 13.96
N THR A 182 4.99 2.37 13.26
CA THR A 182 5.02 1.16 12.42
C THR A 182 5.01 1.60 10.95
N ASP A 183 6.04 1.24 10.21
CA ASP A 183 6.19 1.42 8.77
C ASP A 183 5.80 0.09 8.10
N GLU A 184 4.66 0.06 7.43
CA GLU A 184 4.09 -1.19 6.90
C GLU A 184 4.97 -1.82 5.82
N VAL A 185 5.56 -1.02 4.94
CA VAL A 185 6.49 -1.52 3.91
C VAL A 185 7.72 -2.16 4.56
N LYS A 186 8.25 -1.56 5.59
CA LYS A 186 9.38 -2.09 6.33
C LYS A 186 9.03 -3.39 7.06
N GLU A 187 7.85 -3.46 7.66
CA GLU A 187 7.37 -4.69 8.30
C GLU A 187 7.20 -5.84 7.29
N MET A 188 6.63 -5.56 6.09
CA MET A 188 6.56 -6.54 5.01
C MET A 188 7.94 -7.05 4.58
N GLN A 189 8.92 -6.14 4.42
CA GLN A 189 10.28 -6.50 4.06
C GLN A 189 10.97 -7.34 5.12
N ASN A 190 10.82 -6.95 6.39
CA ASN A 190 11.36 -7.67 7.53
C ASN A 190 10.79 -9.09 7.61
N TYR A 191 9.48 -9.23 7.46
CA TYR A 191 8.80 -10.53 7.48
C TYR A 191 9.31 -11.44 6.37
N ILE A 192 9.37 -10.95 5.12
CA ILE A 192 9.90 -11.70 3.97
C ILE A 192 11.34 -12.16 4.23
N GLN A 193 12.16 -11.28 4.80
CA GLN A 193 13.56 -11.60 5.09
C GLN A 193 13.68 -12.65 6.21
N GLN A 194 12.91 -12.53 7.28
CA GLN A 194 12.92 -13.49 8.38
C GLN A 194 12.53 -14.91 7.92
N VAL A 195 11.53 -15.02 7.04
CA VAL A 195 11.15 -16.32 6.48
C VAL A 195 12.27 -16.90 5.62
N ALA A 196 12.88 -16.08 4.76
CA ALA A 196 14.01 -16.53 3.93
C ALA A 196 15.23 -16.97 4.75
N ASP A 197 15.53 -16.26 5.84
CA ASP A 197 16.63 -16.61 6.75
C ASP A 197 16.35 -17.93 7.50
N ARG A 198 15.11 -18.14 7.96
CA ARG A 198 14.68 -19.40 8.58
C ARG A 198 14.79 -20.57 7.63
N GLU A 199 14.28 -20.46 6.40
CA GLU A 199 14.39 -21.51 5.38
C GLU A 199 15.84 -21.83 5.06
N SER A 200 16.72 -20.83 5.03
CA SER A 200 18.15 -21.01 4.80
C SER A 200 18.81 -21.79 5.94
N GLN A 201 18.47 -21.46 7.20
CA GLN A 201 18.98 -22.18 8.39
C GLN A 201 18.48 -23.62 8.44
N GLU A 202 17.21 -23.86 8.11
CA GLU A 202 16.65 -25.21 8.03
C GLU A 202 17.32 -26.05 6.93
N ALA A 203 17.60 -25.43 5.77
CA ALA A 203 18.33 -26.09 4.68
C ALA A 203 19.76 -26.43 5.08
N GLU A 204 20.48 -25.54 5.77
CA GLU A 204 21.82 -25.80 6.31
C GLU A 204 21.82 -26.89 7.36
N ALA A 205 20.87 -26.87 8.29
CA ALA A 205 20.69 -27.90 9.32
C ALA A 205 20.38 -29.27 8.71
N ALA A 206 19.62 -29.31 7.61
CA ALA A 206 19.33 -30.54 6.88
C ALA A 206 20.57 -31.11 6.12
N ILE A 207 21.57 -30.27 5.83
CA ILE A 207 22.83 -30.65 5.18
C ILE A 207 23.86 -31.17 6.21
N ASP A 208 23.73 -30.81 7.49
CA ASP A 208 24.63 -31.26 8.57
C ASP A 208 24.31 -32.71 8.98
N ILE A 209 24.42 -33.62 8.01
CA ILE A 209 24.47 -35.07 8.25
C ILE A 209 25.81 -35.35 8.94
N PRO A 210 25.80 -36.12 10.08
CA PRO A 210 27.01 -36.39 10.83
C PRO A 210 28.15 -36.82 9.89
N ARG A 211 29.34 -36.21 10.03
CA ARG A 211 30.55 -36.52 9.30
C ARG A 211 30.83 -38.03 9.40
N GLY A 212 30.52 -38.78 8.33
CA GLY A 212 30.72 -40.23 8.24
C GLY A 212 29.71 -40.97 7.39
N GLN A 213 28.57 -40.37 7.05
CA GLN A 213 27.65 -40.98 6.07
C GLN A 213 27.66 -40.18 4.77
N SER A 214 28.20 -40.81 3.73
CA SER A 214 28.17 -40.19 2.40
C SER A 214 26.72 -40.09 1.93
N ARG A 215 26.40 -39.05 1.12
CA ARG A 215 25.08 -38.91 0.46
C ARG A 215 24.63 -40.17 -0.25
N VAL A 216 25.61 -40.98 -0.70
CA VAL A 216 25.41 -42.28 -1.34
C VAL A 216 24.85 -43.30 -0.32
N ASP A 217 25.34 -43.31 0.92
CA ASP A 217 24.92 -44.28 1.93
C ASP A 217 23.49 -43.97 2.40
N ALA A 218 23.13 -42.71 2.53
CA ALA A 218 21.76 -42.28 2.87
C ALA A 218 20.78 -42.62 1.72
N ALA A 219 21.17 -42.39 0.48
CA ALA A 219 20.36 -42.73 -0.69
C ALA A 219 20.25 -44.27 -0.86
N LEU A 220 21.32 -45.03 -0.62
CA LEU A 220 21.29 -46.49 -0.61
C LEU A 220 20.40 -47.06 0.50
N LYS A 221 20.43 -46.50 1.69
CA LYS A 221 19.58 -46.91 2.81
C LYS A 221 18.10 -46.60 2.51
N ALA A 222 17.79 -45.47 1.91
CA ALA A 222 16.45 -45.14 1.48
C ALA A 222 15.95 -46.02 0.33
N ALA A 223 16.80 -46.36 -0.63
CA ALA A 223 16.51 -47.28 -1.71
C ALA A 223 16.27 -48.72 -1.20
N ARG A 224 17.11 -49.23 -0.29
CA ARG A 224 16.90 -50.54 0.36
C ARG A 224 15.57 -50.60 1.08
N LYS A 225 15.23 -49.61 1.91
CA LYS A 225 13.96 -49.57 2.62
C LYS A 225 12.75 -49.61 1.66
N ARG A 226 12.85 -49.01 0.47
CA ARG A 226 11.78 -49.07 -0.55
C ARG A 226 11.70 -50.45 -1.20
N VAL A 227 12.81 -51.12 -1.44
CA VAL A 227 12.81 -52.46 -2.00
C VAL A 227 12.26 -53.46 -0.98
N ASP A 228 12.67 -53.37 0.28
CA ASP A 228 12.18 -54.27 1.36
C ASP A 228 10.65 -54.08 1.58
N ALA A 229 10.16 -52.83 1.51
CA ALA A 229 8.72 -52.53 1.58
C ALA A 229 7.91 -53.04 0.36
N ALA A 230 8.55 -53.13 -0.83
CA ALA A 230 7.92 -53.62 -2.05
C ALA A 230 7.98 -55.17 -2.21
N THR A 231 8.92 -55.82 -1.52
CA THR A 231 9.11 -57.30 -1.60
C THR A 231 8.53 -58.06 -0.42
N GLY A 232 8.00 -57.36 0.58
CA GLY A 232 7.28 -57.96 1.72
C GLY A 232 8.18 -58.76 2.67
N ASN A 233 9.47 -58.48 2.72
CA ASN A 233 10.42 -59.05 3.66
C ASN A 233 10.64 -58.13 4.86
#